data_3ab12ee593eccc2c0b3b78a8ba783778
#
_entry.id   3ab12ee593eccc2c0b3b78a8ba783778
#
_cell.length_a   1.000
_cell.length_b   1.000
_cell.length_c   1.000
_cell.angle_alpha   90.00
_cell.angle_beta   90.00
_cell.angle_gamma   90.00
#
_symmetry.space_group_name_H-M   'P 1'
#
loop_
_entity.id
_entity.type
_entity.pdbx_description
1 polymer ?
#
loop_
_entity_poly.entity_id
_entity_poly.type
_entity_poly.pdbx_seq_one_letter_code
_entity_poly.pdbx_strand_id
1 'polypeptide(L)'
;MKIDDKYAPQQIEPKWYDYWMRHDMFHSEPDEREPYTVVIPPPNVTGMLHMGHMLNETIQDVLVRRARMQGKNACWVPGTDHASIATEAKVVQKLKAEGIDKSSLTREEFLRHAWEWKEKHGGIILSQLRKLGASCDWARTKFTMDPEMSRSVIKVFVDLYNKGKIYRGVRMVNWDPAAQTALSDEEVVYRESQGKLYYLRYRLEGTDRYLIVATTRPETILGDTALCVNPDDERYKDLPQDARVVVPLVGRSIPVIRDSYVDIEFGTGALKVTPAHDVNDYMLGEKYNLETIDIFNDDGTLNEHGGRHPGG
;
A
#
# COMPACT_ATOMS: atom_id res chain seq x y z
N MET A 1 -46.88 29.18 -18.70
CA MET A 1 -45.67 28.45 -19.14
C MET A 1 -46.18 27.10 -19.65
N LYS A 2 -46.02 26.78 -20.93
CA LYS A 2 -46.42 25.49 -21.48
C LYS A 2 -45.30 24.48 -21.12
N ILE A 3 -45.62 23.46 -20.33
CA ILE A 3 -44.70 22.37 -20.01
C ILE A 3 -44.74 21.39 -21.17
N ASP A 4 -43.59 21.03 -21.71
CA ASP A 4 -43.47 20.05 -22.77
C ASP A 4 -43.92 18.66 -22.28
N ASP A 5 -44.57 17.91 -23.15
CA ASP A 5 -45.14 16.59 -22.82
C ASP A 5 -44.06 15.53 -22.53
N LYS A 6 -42.82 15.79 -22.90
CA LYS A 6 -41.67 14.87 -22.70
C LYS A 6 -40.47 15.61 -22.13
N TYR A 7 -39.81 15.00 -21.16
CA TYR A 7 -38.55 15.48 -20.64
C TYR A 7 -37.41 15.26 -21.65
N ALA A 8 -36.76 16.34 -22.03
CA ALA A 8 -35.62 16.34 -22.95
C ALA A 8 -34.30 16.69 -22.20
N PRO A 9 -33.64 15.72 -21.55
CA PRO A 9 -32.48 15.99 -20.67
C PRO A 9 -31.38 16.76 -21.36
N GLN A 10 -31.07 16.43 -22.62
CA GLN A 10 -30.02 17.07 -23.40
C GLN A 10 -30.22 18.58 -23.61
N GLN A 11 -31.46 19.06 -23.56
CA GLN A 11 -31.79 20.48 -23.72
C GLN A 11 -31.93 21.18 -22.36
N ILE A 12 -32.44 20.47 -21.38
CA ILE A 12 -32.86 21.04 -20.08
C ILE A 12 -31.68 21.06 -19.09
N GLU A 13 -30.92 19.97 -18.97
CA GLU A 13 -29.85 19.86 -17.99
C GLU A 13 -28.72 20.88 -18.19
N PRO A 14 -28.15 21.06 -19.40
CA PRO A 14 -27.11 22.06 -19.61
C PRO A 14 -27.60 23.45 -19.30
N LYS A 15 -28.84 23.80 -19.72
CA LYS A 15 -29.44 25.09 -19.50
C LYS A 15 -29.49 25.45 -18.00
N TRP A 16 -29.96 24.53 -17.17
CA TRP A 16 -30.10 24.81 -15.75
C TRP A 16 -28.77 24.78 -15.03
N TYR A 17 -27.88 23.86 -15.41
CA TYR A 17 -26.55 23.82 -14.82
C TYR A 17 -25.76 25.09 -15.11
N ASP A 18 -25.78 25.59 -16.34
CA ASP A 18 -25.20 26.88 -16.75
C ASP A 18 -25.83 28.07 -16.00
N TYR A 19 -27.13 28.02 -15.76
CA TYR A 19 -27.82 29.04 -14.98
C TYR A 19 -27.27 29.05 -13.53
N TRP A 20 -27.17 27.91 -12.87
CA TRP A 20 -26.64 27.82 -11.50
C TRP A 20 -25.19 28.33 -11.43
N MET A 21 -24.37 27.95 -12.38
CA MET A 21 -22.98 28.39 -12.44
C MET A 21 -22.82 29.91 -12.63
N ARG A 22 -23.61 30.50 -13.53
CA ARG A 22 -23.56 31.95 -13.78
C ARG A 22 -24.03 32.79 -12.59
N HIS A 23 -24.83 32.21 -11.71
CA HIS A 23 -25.34 32.88 -10.52
C HIS A 23 -24.65 32.44 -9.22
N ASP A 24 -23.52 31.72 -9.33
CA ASP A 24 -22.69 31.27 -8.20
C ASP A 24 -23.49 30.54 -7.10
N MET A 25 -24.57 29.79 -7.51
CA MET A 25 -25.53 29.22 -6.56
C MET A 25 -24.92 28.15 -5.64
N PHE A 26 -23.73 27.66 -5.95
CA PHE A 26 -23.05 26.61 -5.17
C PHE A 26 -21.85 27.16 -4.39
N HIS A 27 -21.50 28.41 -4.62
CA HIS A 27 -20.39 29.06 -3.92
C HIS A 27 -20.75 29.36 -2.46
N SER A 28 -19.80 29.21 -1.57
CA SER A 28 -19.94 29.42 -0.13
C SER A 28 -18.78 30.25 0.41
N GLU A 29 -19.10 31.36 1.07
CA GLU A 29 -18.17 32.13 1.89
C GLU A 29 -18.61 32.08 3.35
N PRO A 30 -17.66 32.13 4.33
CA PRO A 30 -18.00 32.17 5.75
C PRO A 30 -18.92 33.35 6.09
N ASP A 31 -20.04 33.05 6.73
CA ASP A 31 -21.01 34.03 7.23
C ASP A 31 -21.63 33.56 8.57
N GLU A 32 -22.66 34.24 9.05
CA GLU A 32 -23.32 33.98 10.33
C GLU A 32 -24.24 32.75 10.32
N ARG A 33 -24.47 32.13 9.15
CA ARG A 33 -25.29 30.91 9.07
C ARG A 33 -24.57 29.70 9.63
N GLU A 34 -25.33 28.73 10.11
CA GLU A 34 -24.77 27.45 10.54
C GLU A 34 -23.98 26.79 9.40
N PRO A 35 -22.68 26.48 9.58
CA PRO A 35 -21.89 25.88 8.51
C PRO A 35 -22.26 24.40 8.29
N TYR A 36 -22.28 23.98 7.04
CA TYR A 36 -22.42 22.59 6.64
C TYR A 36 -21.41 22.26 5.54
N THR A 37 -20.28 21.71 5.92
CA THR A 37 -19.18 21.47 4.97
C THR A 37 -19.01 19.97 4.71
N VAL A 38 -18.99 19.62 3.42
CA VAL A 38 -18.69 18.27 2.93
C VAL A 38 -17.45 18.36 2.03
N VAL A 39 -16.51 17.44 2.22
CA VAL A 39 -15.39 17.25 1.30
C VAL A 39 -15.67 15.98 0.50
N ILE A 40 -15.63 16.10 -0.82
CA ILE A 40 -15.82 14.94 -1.69
C ILE A 40 -14.72 13.90 -1.41
N PRO A 41 -15.01 12.59 -1.36
CA PRO A 41 -13.98 11.59 -1.52
C PRO A 41 -13.38 11.76 -2.92
N PRO A 42 -12.15 12.29 -3.06
CA PRO A 42 -11.66 12.72 -4.36
C PRO A 42 -11.44 11.51 -5.27
N PRO A 43 -12.12 11.42 -6.42
CA PRO A 43 -11.92 10.30 -7.34
C PRO A 43 -10.48 10.24 -7.86
N ASN A 44 -9.97 9.02 -7.99
CA ASN A 44 -8.67 8.74 -8.56
C ASN A 44 -8.61 9.12 -10.04
N VAL A 45 -7.54 9.77 -10.50
CA VAL A 45 -7.36 10.15 -11.93
C VAL A 45 -6.98 8.96 -12.82
N THR A 46 -7.60 7.80 -12.58
CA THR A 46 -7.33 6.54 -13.29
C THR A 46 -8.21 6.32 -14.53
N GLY A 47 -9.31 7.10 -14.68
CA GLY A 47 -10.22 6.93 -15.80
C GLY A 47 -11.55 7.67 -15.62
N MET A 48 -12.61 7.07 -16.15
CA MET A 48 -13.98 7.60 -16.04
C MET A 48 -14.63 7.17 -14.72
N LEU A 49 -15.60 7.97 -14.26
CA LEU A 49 -16.44 7.60 -13.13
C LEU A 49 -17.35 6.40 -13.47
N HIS A 50 -17.68 5.62 -12.47
CA HIS A 50 -18.58 4.47 -12.55
C HIS A 50 -19.74 4.59 -11.54
N MET A 51 -20.66 3.63 -11.55
CA MET A 51 -21.88 3.65 -10.73
C MET A 51 -21.62 3.84 -9.22
N GLY A 52 -20.51 3.31 -8.69
CA GLY A 52 -20.14 3.53 -7.29
C GLY A 52 -19.87 4.99 -6.97
N HIS A 53 -19.19 5.71 -7.85
CA HIS A 53 -19.01 7.16 -7.71
C HIS A 53 -20.35 7.89 -7.79
N MET A 54 -21.20 7.54 -8.77
CA MET A 54 -22.53 8.16 -8.90
C MET A 54 -23.37 8.01 -7.62
N LEU A 55 -23.39 6.82 -7.02
CA LEU A 55 -24.13 6.57 -5.79
C LEU A 55 -23.58 7.45 -4.64
N ASN A 56 -22.28 7.43 -4.44
CA ASN A 56 -21.61 8.21 -3.39
C ASN A 56 -21.90 9.71 -3.53
N GLU A 57 -21.65 10.25 -4.71
CA GLU A 57 -21.81 11.68 -4.99
C GLU A 57 -23.27 12.14 -4.93
N THR A 58 -24.20 11.30 -5.38
CA THR A 58 -25.64 11.61 -5.30
C THR A 58 -26.10 11.72 -3.86
N ILE A 59 -25.65 10.83 -2.97
CA ILE A 59 -26.00 10.89 -1.54
C ILE A 59 -25.48 12.19 -0.92
N GLN A 60 -24.24 12.57 -1.20
CA GLN A 60 -23.66 13.82 -0.72
C GLN A 60 -24.41 15.03 -1.26
N ASP A 61 -24.73 15.05 -2.56
CA ASP A 61 -25.44 16.17 -3.19
C ASP A 61 -26.84 16.37 -2.58
N VAL A 62 -27.56 15.29 -2.30
CA VAL A 62 -28.87 15.35 -1.63
C VAL A 62 -28.75 15.98 -0.24
N LEU A 63 -27.73 15.60 0.54
CA LEU A 63 -27.52 16.14 1.88
C LEU A 63 -27.12 17.63 1.85
N VAL A 64 -26.24 17.99 0.93
CA VAL A 64 -25.79 19.39 0.75
C VAL A 64 -26.95 20.28 0.27
N ARG A 65 -27.77 19.81 -0.68
CA ARG A 65 -28.97 20.54 -1.14
C ARG A 65 -29.99 20.68 -0.01
N ARG A 66 -30.21 19.65 0.78
CA ARG A 66 -31.08 19.72 1.96
C ARG A 66 -30.56 20.76 2.96
N ALA A 67 -29.25 20.81 3.23
CA ALA A 67 -28.67 21.80 4.12
C ALA A 67 -28.90 23.23 3.61
N ARG A 68 -28.75 23.48 2.29
CA ARG A 68 -29.09 24.78 1.69
C ARG A 68 -30.57 25.13 1.85
N MET A 69 -31.46 24.16 1.64
CA MET A 69 -32.92 24.37 1.85
C MET A 69 -33.27 24.69 3.32
N GLN A 70 -32.46 24.24 4.26
CA GLN A 70 -32.58 24.55 5.68
C GLN A 70 -31.97 25.93 6.05
N GLY A 71 -31.44 26.66 5.09
CA GLY A 71 -30.82 27.98 5.31
C GLY A 71 -29.39 27.91 5.84
N LYS A 72 -28.74 26.74 5.84
CA LYS A 72 -27.34 26.62 6.27
C LYS A 72 -26.38 27.17 5.22
N ASN A 73 -25.19 27.55 5.65
CA ASN A 73 -24.07 27.86 4.75
C ASN A 73 -23.41 26.54 4.33
N ALA A 74 -23.86 26.01 3.19
CA ALA A 74 -23.44 24.69 2.73
C ALA A 74 -22.31 24.80 1.70
N CYS A 75 -21.15 24.25 2.04
CA CYS A 75 -19.97 24.16 1.19
C CYS A 75 -19.66 22.70 0.85
N TRP A 76 -19.68 22.36 -0.43
CA TRP A 76 -19.24 21.04 -0.91
C TRP A 76 -17.99 21.18 -1.75
N VAL A 77 -16.85 20.75 -1.19
CA VAL A 77 -15.53 20.92 -1.79
C VAL A 77 -15.23 19.77 -2.74
N PRO A 78 -15.09 20.00 -4.05
CA PRO A 78 -14.73 19.00 -5.02
C PRO A 78 -13.22 18.83 -5.12
N GLY A 79 -12.77 17.69 -5.66
CA GLY A 79 -11.35 17.44 -5.92
C GLY A 79 -11.11 16.14 -6.68
N THR A 80 -9.85 15.89 -6.99
CA THR A 80 -9.37 14.65 -7.60
C THR A 80 -8.10 14.17 -6.90
N ASP A 81 -7.89 12.85 -6.88
CA ASP A 81 -6.73 12.23 -6.25
C ASP A 81 -5.74 11.72 -7.31
N HIS A 82 -4.45 11.93 -7.04
CA HIS A 82 -3.37 11.43 -7.89
C HIS A 82 -3.25 9.89 -7.86
N ALA A 83 -3.73 9.23 -6.80
CA ALA A 83 -3.83 7.77 -6.66
C ALA A 83 -2.56 6.98 -7.01
N SER A 84 -1.41 7.58 -6.77
CA SER A 84 -0.04 7.05 -6.91
C SER A 84 0.10 5.77 -7.79
N ILE A 85 0.10 4.58 -7.20
CA ILE A 85 0.33 3.29 -7.86
C ILE A 85 -0.67 3.02 -9.00
N ALA A 86 -1.97 3.26 -8.76
CA ALA A 86 -3.00 2.99 -9.76
C ALA A 86 -2.87 3.91 -10.99
N THR A 87 -2.53 5.17 -10.79
CA THR A 87 -2.27 6.12 -11.88
C THR A 87 -0.98 5.78 -12.60
N GLU A 88 0.08 5.44 -11.85
CA GLU A 88 1.36 5.00 -12.43
C GLU A 88 1.17 3.77 -13.32
N ALA A 89 0.45 2.74 -12.87
CA ALA A 89 0.15 1.56 -13.67
C ALA A 89 -0.55 1.91 -15.01
N LYS A 90 -1.47 2.88 -14.99
CA LYS A 90 -2.15 3.35 -16.22
C LYS A 90 -1.19 4.10 -17.16
N VAL A 91 -0.32 4.95 -16.62
CA VAL A 91 0.70 5.65 -17.39
C VAL A 91 1.69 4.66 -18.02
N VAL A 92 2.18 3.69 -17.24
CA VAL A 92 3.07 2.63 -17.73
C VAL A 92 2.40 1.80 -18.84
N GLN A 93 1.13 1.44 -18.66
CA GLN A 93 0.37 0.71 -19.70
C GLN A 93 0.26 1.53 -21.00
N LYS A 94 0.01 2.83 -20.90
CA LYS A 94 -0.01 3.75 -22.05
C LYS A 94 1.36 3.79 -22.75
N LEU A 95 2.43 4.03 -21.98
CA LEU A 95 3.81 4.09 -22.51
C LEU A 95 4.19 2.80 -23.23
N LYS A 96 3.87 1.64 -22.63
CA LYS A 96 4.12 0.32 -23.25
C LYS A 96 3.37 0.16 -24.57
N ALA A 97 2.13 0.65 -24.67
CA ALA A 97 1.36 0.63 -25.90
C ALA A 97 1.98 1.55 -27.00
N GLU A 98 2.70 2.60 -26.57
CA GLU A 98 3.44 3.52 -27.43
C GLU A 98 4.87 3.03 -27.74
N GLY A 99 5.27 1.85 -27.23
CA GLY A 99 6.59 1.26 -27.43
C GLY A 99 7.69 1.85 -26.55
N ILE A 100 7.33 2.56 -25.49
CA ILE A 100 8.26 3.21 -24.55
C ILE A 100 8.36 2.34 -23.30
N ASP A 101 9.59 1.95 -22.93
CA ASP A 101 9.87 1.26 -21.66
C ASP A 101 10.08 2.30 -20.54
N LYS A 102 9.37 2.14 -19.43
CA LYS A 102 9.52 3.00 -18.24
C LYS A 102 10.98 3.05 -17.76
N SER A 103 11.69 1.93 -17.80
CA SER A 103 13.08 1.82 -17.34
C SER A 103 14.07 2.68 -18.15
N SER A 104 13.70 3.08 -19.36
CA SER A 104 14.49 3.97 -20.21
C SER A 104 14.30 5.45 -19.91
N LEU A 105 13.32 5.81 -19.07
CA LEU A 105 12.97 7.19 -18.76
C LEU A 105 13.62 7.65 -17.46
N THR A 106 14.03 8.92 -17.45
CA THR A 106 14.33 9.61 -16.19
C THR A 106 13.06 9.86 -15.39
N ARG A 107 13.20 10.18 -14.10
CA ARG A 107 12.05 10.53 -13.24
C ARG A 107 11.28 11.73 -13.80
N GLU A 108 11.96 12.74 -14.28
CA GLU A 108 11.38 13.95 -14.83
C GLU A 108 10.56 13.67 -16.10
N GLU A 109 11.07 12.82 -16.97
CA GLU A 109 10.35 12.38 -18.18
C GLU A 109 9.10 11.59 -17.83
N PHE A 110 9.21 10.64 -16.89
CA PHE A 110 8.05 9.89 -16.43
C PHE A 110 6.99 10.81 -15.79
N LEU A 111 7.39 11.76 -14.94
CA LEU A 111 6.49 12.72 -14.32
C LEU A 111 5.76 13.58 -15.37
N ARG A 112 6.42 13.98 -16.47
CA ARG A 112 5.76 14.69 -17.56
C ARG A 112 4.59 13.87 -18.12
N HIS A 113 4.78 12.59 -18.40
CA HIS A 113 3.71 11.69 -18.87
C HIS A 113 2.59 11.53 -17.83
N ALA A 114 2.94 11.47 -16.55
CA ALA A 114 1.96 11.39 -15.47
C ALA A 114 1.12 12.66 -15.37
N TRP A 115 1.74 13.85 -15.53
CA TRP A 115 1.01 15.12 -15.57
C TRP A 115 0.11 15.25 -16.78
N GLU A 116 0.55 14.84 -17.98
CA GLU A 116 -0.28 14.78 -19.18
C GLU A 116 -1.51 13.88 -18.98
N TRP A 117 -1.31 12.74 -18.35
CA TRP A 117 -2.39 11.81 -17.98
C TRP A 117 -3.39 12.51 -17.04
N LYS A 118 -2.91 13.15 -15.98
CA LYS A 118 -3.72 13.89 -15.01
C LYS A 118 -4.53 15.01 -15.67
N GLU A 119 -3.93 15.79 -16.52
CA GLU A 119 -4.64 16.88 -17.22
C GLU A 119 -5.81 16.32 -18.06
N LYS A 120 -5.56 15.23 -18.80
CA LYS A 120 -6.57 14.60 -19.62
C LYS A 120 -7.72 14.00 -18.79
N HIS A 121 -7.40 13.21 -17.80
CA HIS A 121 -8.41 12.40 -17.06
C HIS A 121 -9.06 13.18 -15.92
N GLY A 122 -8.34 14.06 -15.24
CA GLY A 122 -8.90 14.93 -14.21
C GLY A 122 -10.00 15.84 -14.75
N GLY A 123 -9.81 16.41 -15.93
CA GLY A 123 -10.84 17.22 -16.60
C GLY A 123 -12.11 16.44 -16.95
N ILE A 124 -11.96 15.15 -17.36
CA ILE A 124 -13.10 14.26 -17.66
C ILE A 124 -13.91 14.00 -16.39
N ILE A 125 -13.27 13.67 -15.27
CA ILE A 125 -13.93 13.40 -13.98
C ILE A 125 -14.77 14.60 -13.54
N LEU A 126 -14.19 15.78 -13.50
CA LEU A 126 -14.90 16.99 -13.10
C LEU A 126 -16.06 17.34 -14.05
N SER A 127 -15.89 17.06 -15.35
CA SER A 127 -16.97 17.22 -16.35
C SER A 127 -18.11 16.22 -16.11
N GLN A 128 -17.82 14.99 -15.76
CA GLN A 128 -18.80 13.96 -15.44
C GLN A 128 -19.60 14.29 -14.16
N LEU A 129 -18.94 14.81 -13.12
CA LEU A 129 -19.59 15.31 -11.91
C LEU A 129 -20.55 16.46 -12.22
N ARG A 130 -20.17 17.40 -13.08
CA ARG A 130 -21.08 18.49 -13.55
C ARG A 130 -22.27 17.92 -14.32
N LYS A 131 -22.06 16.93 -15.18
CA LYS A 131 -23.14 16.25 -15.90
C LYS A 131 -24.09 15.50 -14.98
N LEU A 132 -23.59 14.95 -13.89
CA LEU A 132 -24.41 14.33 -12.84
C LEU A 132 -25.28 15.38 -12.11
N GLY A 133 -24.98 16.65 -12.26
CA GLY A 133 -25.67 17.77 -11.60
C GLY A 133 -25.13 18.11 -10.23
N ALA A 134 -23.92 17.63 -9.88
CA ALA A 134 -23.31 17.85 -8.58
C ALA A 134 -23.22 19.35 -8.23
N SER A 135 -23.71 19.72 -7.04
CA SER A 135 -23.77 21.11 -6.58
C SER A 135 -22.54 21.50 -5.76
N CYS A 136 -21.36 21.16 -6.28
CA CYS A 136 -20.07 21.49 -5.67
C CYS A 136 -19.72 22.97 -5.79
N ASP A 137 -18.96 23.48 -4.81
CA ASP A 137 -18.28 24.76 -4.93
C ASP A 137 -17.04 24.63 -5.82
N TRP A 138 -17.22 24.80 -7.11
CA TRP A 138 -16.19 24.55 -8.12
C TRP A 138 -14.99 25.52 -8.03
N ALA A 139 -15.15 26.67 -7.41
CA ALA A 139 -14.07 27.60 -7.14
C ALA A 139 -13.03 27.01 -6.15
N ARG A 140 -13.47 26.03 -5.35
CA ARG A 140 -12.64 25.33 -4.36
C ARG A 140 -12.10 23.99 -4.84
N THR A 141 -12.17 23.72 -6.15
CA THR A 141 -11.62 22.47 -6.71
C THR A 141 -10.15 22.30 -6.36
N LYS A 142 -9.78 21.12 -5.80
CA LYS A 142 -8.40 20.78 -5.43
C LYS A 142 -7.97 19.48 -6.07
N PHE A 143 -6.69 19.41 -6.37
CA PHE A 143 -5.99 18.18 -6.71
C PHE A 143 -4.99 17.87 -5.60
N THR A 144 -4.88 16.61 -5.20
CA THR A 144 -4.06 16.23 -4.04
C THR A 144 -2.57 16.57 -4.15
N MET A 145 -2.06 16.84 -5.37
CA MET A 145 -0.68 17.29 -5.60
C MET A 145 -0.57 18.80 -5.93
N ASP A 146 -1.62 19.59 -5.73
CA ASP A 146 -1.51 21.05 -5.87
C ASP A 146 -0.44 21.59 -4.90
N PRO A 147 0.27 22.69 -5.26
CA PRO A 147 1.37 23.21 -4.45
C PRO A 147 0.98 23.55 -3.01
N GLU A 148 -0.22 24.04 -2.78
CA GLU A 148 -0.74 24.35 -1.44
C GLU A 148 -1.06 23.09 -0.63
N MET A 149 -1.58 22.04 -1.29
CA MET A 149 -1.81 20.73 -0.65
C MET A 149 -0.47 20.10 -0.25
N SER A 150 0.51 20.13 -1.15
CA SER A 150 1.87 19.64 -0.88
C SER A 150 2.51 20.36 0.31
N ARG A 151 2.38 21.69 0.40
CA ARG A 151 2.87 22.45 1.56
C ARG A 151 2.20 22.02 2.87
N SER A 152 0.88 21.80 2.83
CA SER A 152 0.11 21.35 4.00
C SER A 152 0.55 19.98 4.48
N VAL A 153 0.78 19.03 3.54
CA VAL A 153 1.28 17.69 3.86
C VAL A 153 2.66 17.76 4.50
N ILE A 154 3.59 18.52 3.90
CA ILE A 154 4.95 18.70 4.45
C ILE A 154 4.89 19.31 5.86
N LYS A 155 4.05 20.33 6.06
CA LYS A 155 3.89 20.96 7.37
C LYS A 155 3.44 19.95 8.43
N VAL A 156 2.40 19.16 8.13
CA VAL A 156 1.89 18.13 9.05
C VAL A 156 2.95 17.07 9.33
N PHE A 157 3.69 16.64 8.30
CA PHE A 157 4.80 15.69 8.46
C PHE A 157 5.85 16.22 9.45
N VAL A 158 6.29 17.48 9.27
CA VAL A 158 7.28 18.11 10.16
C VAL A 158 6.73 18.27 11.58
N ASP A 159 5.47 18.68 11.72
CA ASP A 159 4.83 18.80 13.04
C ASP A 159 4.76 17.45 13.79
N LEU A 160 4.44 16.38 13.08
CA LEU A 160 4.40 15.02 13.65
C LEU A 160 5.80 14.49 13.97
N TYR A 161 6.79 14.77 13.14
CA TYR A 161 8.19 14.44 13.41
C TYR A 161 8.68 15.14 14.69
N ASN A 162 8.46 16.45 14.81
CA ASN A 162 8.85 17.22 15.99
C ASN A 162 8.14 16.75 17.26
N LYS A 163 6.93 16.19 17.16
CA LYS A 163 6.19 15.56 18.27
C LYS A 163 6.65 14.13 18.57
N GLY A 164 7.64 13.60 17.87
CA GLY A 164 8.14 12.23 18.03
C GLY A 164 7.16 11.14 17.58
N LYS A 165 6.15 11.49 16.75
CA LYS A 165 5.16 10.55 16.22
C LYS A 165 5.61 9.87 14.92
N ILE A 166 6.54 10.49 14.21
CA ILE A 166 7.17 9.95 13.01
C ILE A 166 8.64 9.73 13.31
N TYR A 167 9.15 8.57 12.98
CA TYR A 167 10.57 8.23 13.09
C TYR A 167 10.97 7.34 11.90
N ARG A 168 12.26 7.28 11.61
CA ARG A 168 12.80 6.35 10.61
C ARG A 168 13.08 5.00 11.28
N GLY A 169 12.53 3.94 10.75
CA GLY A 169 12.72 2.58 11.25
C GLY A 169 12.50 1.55 10.16
N VAL A 170 12.88 0.30 10.46
CA VAL A 170 12.62 -0.86 9.61
C VAL A 170 11.35 -1.55 10.09
N ARG A 171 10.52 -1.99 9.16
CA ARG A 171 9.32 -2.79 9.42
C ARG A 171 9.20 -3.89 8.37
N MET A 172 8.64 -5.03 8.77
CA MET A 172 8.23 -6.04 7.81
C MET A 172 7.03 -5.54 7.01
N VAL A 173 7.10 -5.68 5.69
CA VAL A 173 6.04 -5.29 4.76
C VAL A 173 5.84 -6.40 3.73
N ASN A 174 4.63 -6.48 3.15
CA ASN A 174 4.42 -7.27 1.95
C ASN A 174 5.09 -6.53 0.77
N TRP A 175 5.90 -7.22 0.00
CA TRP A 175 6.68 -6.66 -1.09
C TRP A 175 6.36 -7.37 -2.41
N ASP A 176 6.06 -6.60 -3.47
CA ASP A 176 5.92 -7.12 -4.82
C ASP A 176 7.22 -6.89 -5.61
N PRO A 177 8.00 -7.95 -5.90
CA PRO A 177 9.26 -7.82 -6.62
C PRO A 177 9.09 -7.44 -8.09
N ALA A 178 7.92 -7.72 -8.70
CA ALA A 178 7.66 -7.34 -10.08
C ALA A 178 7.33 -5.85 -10.23
N ALA A 179 6.57 -5.30 -9.29
CA ALA A 179 6.24 -3.88 -9.25
C ALA A 179 7.27 -3.06 -8.45
N GLN A 180 8.17 -3.72 -7.70
CA GLN A 180 9.18 -3.12 -6.81
C GLN A 180 8.55 -2.11 -5.85
N THR A 181 7.48 -2.55 -5.16
CA THR A 181 6.72 -1.72 -4.22
C THR A 181 6.22 -2.51 -3.02
N ALA A 182 6.04 -1.81 -1.90
CA ALA A 182 5.32 -2.35 -0.76
C ALA A 182 3.81 -2.42 -1.07
N LEU A 183 3.16 -3.43 -0.52
CA LEU A 183 1.71 -3.63 -0.60
C LEU A 183 1.09 -3.47 0.79
N SER A 184 -0.11 -2.91 0.85
CA SER A 184 -0.93 -2.94 2.06
C SER A 184 -1.50 -4.34 2.30
N ASP A 185 -1.88 -4.64 3.54
CA ASP A 185 -2.46 -5.94 3.87
C ASP A 185 -3.78 -6.20 3.12
N GLU A 186 -4.53 -5.14 2.80
CA GLU A 186 -5.79 -5.20 2.04
C GLU A 186 -5.58 -5.56 0.55
N GLU A 187 -4.39 -5.32 0.01
CA GLU A 187 -4.05 -5.64 -1.38
C GLU A 187 -3.56 -7.09 -1.53
N VAL A 188 -3.22 -7.77 -0.42
CA VAL A 188 -2.73 -9.16 -0.45
C VAL A 188 -3.89 -10.14 -0.62
N VAL A 189 -3.85 -10.91 -1.69
CA VAL A 189 -4.83 -11.97 -1.97
C VAL A 189 -4.23 -13.33 -1.62
N TYR A 190 -4.73 -13.93 -0.53
CA TYR A 190 -4.31 -15.26 -0.13
C TYR A 190 -4.93 -16.34 -1.02
N ARG A 191 -4.10 -17.26 -1.50
CA ARG A 191 -4.52 -18.42 -2.29
C ARG A 191 -3.91 -19.68 -1.71
N GLU A 192 -4.73 -20.71 -1.54
CA GLU A 192 -4.23 -22.02 -1.19
C GLU A 192 -3.44 -22.62 -2.34
N SER A 193 -2.26 -23.14 -2.05
CA SER A 193 -1.42 -23.84 -3.00
C SER A 193 -0.84 -25.11 -2.36
N GLN A 194 -0.63 -26.14 -3.18
CA GLN A 194 0.09 -27.34 -2.72
C GLN A 194 1.58 -27.05 -2.63
N GLY A 195 2.07 -26.89 -1.39
CA GLY A 195 3.49 -26.74 -1.08
C GLY A 195 4.15 -28.08 -0.78
N LYS A 196 5.49 -28.05 -0.67
CA LYS A 196 6.30 -29.17 -0.17
C LYS A 196 6.92 -28.79 1.14
N LEU A 197 7.06 -29.76 2.03
CA LEU A 197 7.81 -29.60 3.26
C LEU A 197 9.21 -30.18 3.06
N TYR A 198 10.22 -29.35 3.23
CA TYR A 198 11.63 -29.70 3.06
C TYR A 198 12.28 -29.92 4.42
N TYR A 199 13.08 -30.97 4.54
CA TYR A 199 13.80 -31.33 5.76
C TYR A 199 15.28 -30.99 5.59
N LEU A 200 15.77 -30.03 6.37
CA LEU A 200 17.11 -29.50 6.29
C LEU A 200 17.92 -29.91 7.53
N ARG A 201 19.19 -30.26 7.35
CA ARG A 201 20.11 -30.69 8.42
C ARG A 201 21.06 -29.56 8.78
N TYR A 202 20.96 -29.08 10.02
CA TYR A 202 21.90 -28.13 10.60
C TYR A 202 22.85 -28.89 11.53
N ARG A 203 24.13 -28.89 11.21
CA ARG A 203 25.11 -29.54 12.04
C ARG A 203 25.28 -28.82 13.37
N LEU A 204 25.17 -29.52 14.49
CA LEU A 204 25.48 -28.98 15.81
C LEU A 204 27.00 -28.74 15.90
N GLU A 205 27.40 -27.54 16.21
CA GLU A 205 28.81 -27.12 16.18
C GLU A 205 29.65 -27.95 17.14
N GLY A 206 30.85 -28.33 16.70
CA GLY A 206 31.75 -29.18 17.48
C GLY A 206 31.35 -30.67 17.62
N THR A 207 30.30 -31.11 16.91
CA THR A 207 29.82 -32.49 16.97
C THR A 207 29.48 -33.03 15.59
N ASP A 208 29.18 -34.36 15.51
CA ASP A 208 28.62 -34.99 14.31
C ASP A 208 27.09 -35.11 14.35
N ARG A 209 26.43 -34.45 15.33
CA ARG A 209 24.98 -34.43 15.45
C ARG A 209 24.40 -33.37 14.54
N TYR A 210 23.12 -33.57 14.15
CA TYR A 210 22.35 -32.66 13.34
C TYR A 210 21.01 -32.35 14.00
N LEU A 211 20.60 -31.10 13.94
CA LEU A 211 19.20 -30.73 14.16
C LEU A 211 18.50 -30.69 12.80
N ILE A 212 17.31 -31.29 12.73
CA ILE A 212 16.52 -31.35 11.50
C ILE A 212 15.41 -30.32 11.61
N VAL A 213 15.32 -29.44 10.64
CA VAL A 213 14.26 -28.43 10.51
C VAL A 213 13.36 -28.80 9.35
N ALA A 214 12.04 -28.64 9.52
CA ALA A 214 11.06 -28.75 8.47
C ALA A 214 10.60 -27.36 8.04
N THR A 215 10.71 -27.03 6.75
CA THR A 215 10.33 -25.71 6.21
C THR A 215 9.61 -25.83 4.87
N THR A 216 8.68 -24.94 4.63
CA THR A 216 8.05 -24.74 3.30
C THR A 216 8.82 -23.76 2.41
N ARG A 217 9.77 -23.00 2.99
CA ARG A 217 10.54 -21.93 2.34
C ARG A 217 12.07 -22.20 2.42
N PRO A 218 12.57 -23.23 1.72
CA PRO A 218 13.99 -23.58 1.78
C PRO A 218 14.90 -22.49 1.19
N GLU A 219 14.38 -21.62 0.31
CA GLU A 219 15.12 -20.53 -0.32
C GLU A 219 15.65 -19.49 0.69
N THR A 220 14.98 -19.33 1.84
CA THR A 220 15.36 -18.32 2.84
C THR A 220 16.45 -18.78 3.82
N ILE A 221 16.89 -20.04 3.75
CA ILE A 221 17.90 -20.63 4.65
C ILE A 221 19.20 -19.80 4.71
N LEU A 222 19.55 -19.16 3.61
CA LEU A 222 20.78 -18.37 3.49
C LEU A 222 20.79 -17.14 4.42
N GLY A 223 19.60 -16.68 4.82
CA GLY A 223 19.39 -15.58 5.76
C GLY A 223 19.12 -16.00 7.20
N ASP A 224 19.22 -17.28 7.54
CA ASP A 224 18.96 -17.76 8.90
C ASP A 224 19.96 -17.19 9.90
N THR A 225 19.45 -16.73 11.05
CA THR A 225 20.25 -16.17 12.13
C THR A 225 20.06 -16.85 13.46
N ALA A 226 19.09 -17.78 13.58
CA ALA A 226 18.96 -18.71 14.70
C ALA A 226 18.21 -19.98 14.28
N LEU A 227 18.33 -21.06 15.08
CA LEU A 227 17.30 -22.08 15.20
C LEU A 227 16.53 -21.86 16.50
N CYS A 228 15.23 -22.13 16.49
CA CYS A 228 14.40 -22.07 17.68
C CYS A 228 13.81 -23.43 18.00
N VAL A 229 13.84 -23.82 19.29
CA VAL A 229 13.21 -25.04 19.80
C VAL A 229 12.34 -24.70 21.00
N ASN A 230 11.31 -25.49 21.25
CA ASN A 230 10.49 -25.31 22.46
C ASN A 230 11.26 -25.76 23.70
N PRO A 231 11.31 -24.94 24.77
CA PRO A 231 12.01 -25.33 26.02
C PRO A 231 11.46 -26.61 26.70
N ASP A 232 10.19 -26.93 26.44
CA ASP A 232 9.52 -28.08 27.02
C ASP A 232 9.62 -29.34 26.14
N ASP A 233 10.24 -29.23 24.96
CA ASP A 233 10.40 -30.37 24.05
C ASP A 233 11.53 -31.30 24.53
N GLU A 234 11.16 -32.52 24.94
CA GLU A 234 12.09 -33.57 25.43
C GLU A 234 13.21 -33.90 24.43
N ARG A 235 12.96 -33.76 23.13
CA ARG A 235 13.92 -34.04 22.04
C ARG A 235 15.14 -33.14 22.08
N TYR A 236 15.03 -31.97 22.69
CA TYR A 236 16.06 -30.92 22.68
C TYR A 236 16.55 -30.52 24.08
N LYS A 237 16.11 -31.20 25.13
CA LYS A 237 16.52 -30.92 26.53
C LYS A 237 18.01 -31.12 26.78
N ASP A 238 18.64 -32.05 26.04
CA ASP A 238 20.06 -32.37 26.16
C ASP A 238 21.00 -31.38 25.45
N LEU A 239 20.45 -30.42 24.71
CA LEU A 239 21.25 -29.40 24.05
C LEU A 239 21.88 -28.45 25.08
N PRO A 240 23.17 -28.10 24.93
CA PRO A 240 23.80 -27.07 25.74
C PRO A 240 23.02 -25.75 25.67
N GLN A 241 23.13 -24.91 26.71
CA GLN A 241 22.41 -23.63 26.75
C GLN A 241 22.95 -22.64 25.73
N ASP A 242 24.22 -22.77 25.37
CA ASP A 242 24.94 -21.98 24.36
C ASP A 242 25.10 -22.76 23.04
N ALA A 243 24.25 -23.75 22.79
CA ALA A 243 24.29 -24.58 21.59
C ALA A 243 24.24 -23.68 20.31
N ARG A 244 25.09 -24.03 19.35
CA ARG A 244 25.16 -23.40 18.06
C ARG A 244 25.08 -24.43 16.95
N VAL A 245 24.56 -24.01 15.81
CA VAL A 245 24.49 -24.84 14.61
C VAL A 245 25.07 -24.13 13.41
N VAL A 246 25.46 -24.90 12.42
CA VAL A 246 26.04 -24.38 11.17
C VAL A 246 24.95 -24.40 10.09
N VAL A 247 24.66 -23.21 9.52
CA VAL A 247 23.73 -23.06 8.41
C VAL A 247 24.27 -23.80 7.18
N PRO A 248 23.49 -24.72 6.61
CA PRO A 248 23.87 -25.41 5.37
C PRO A 248 24.21 -24.42 4.25
N LEU A 249 25.10 -24.79 3.35
CA LEU A 249 25.55 -24.03 2.19
C LEU A 249 26.43 -22.82 2.53
N VAL A 250 26.04 -21.94 3.46
CA VAL A 250 26.79 -20.72 3.80
C VAL A 250 27.82 -20.92 4.92
N GLY A 251 27.70 -21.99 5.73
CA GLY A 251 28.69 -22.29 6.78
C GLY A 251 28.67 -21.35 8.00
N ARG A 252 27.69 -20.46 8.08
CA ARG A 252 27.55 -19.50 9.20
C ARG A 252 27.13 -20.22 10.49
N SER A 253 27.82 -19.95 11.62
CA SER A 253 27.43 -20.43 12.93
C SER A 253 26.34 -19.52 13.52
N ILE A 254 25.21 -20.11 13.92
CA ILE A 254 24.06 -19.41 14.50
C ILE A 254 23.62 -20.07 15.83
N PRO A 255 23.05 -19.30 16.78
CA PRO A 255 22.61 -19.85 18.06
C PRO A 255 21.36 -20.72 17.92
N VAL A 256 21.18 -21.63 18.89
CA VAL A 256 19.91 -22.30 19.14
C VAL A 256 19.22 -21.58 20.29
N ILE A 257 18.14 -20.87 19.98
CA ILE A 257 17.31 -20.17 20.97
C ILE A 257 16.15 -21.06 21.44
N ARG A 258 15.55 -20.73 22.58
CA ARG A 258 14.44 -21.47 23.18
C ARG A 258 13.25 -20.57 23.35
N ASP A 259 12.11 -20.93 22.71
CA ASP A 259 10.87 -20.17 22.79
C ASP A 259 9.65 -21.07 22.71
N SER A 260 8.67 -20.81 23.56
CA SER A 260 7.36 -21.50 23.55
C SER A 260 6.53 -21.23 22.29
N TYR A 261 6.97 -20.29 21.42
CA TYR A 261 6.39 -20.04 20.12
C TYR A 261 6.41 -21.30 19.22
N VAL A 262 7.44 -22.13 19.35
CA VAL A 262 7.58 -23.36 18.54
C VAL A 262 6.59 -24.42 19.01
N ASP A 263 5.73 -24.84 18.09
CA ASP A 263 4.80 -25.95 18.33
C ASP A 263 5.57 -27.29 18.31
N ILE A 264 5.51 -28.01 19.44
CA ILE A 264 6.18 -29.30 19.63
C ILE A 264 5.63 -30.38 18.67
N GLU A 265 4.34 -30.31 18.36
CA GLU A 265 3.66 -31.32 17.53
C GLU A 265 3.83 -31.01 16.02
N PHE A 266 4.27 -29.83 15.65
CA PHE A 266 4.44 -29.46 14.25
C PHE A 266 5.84 -29.82 13.72
N GLY A 267 5.89 -30.55 12.63
CA GLY A 267 7.13 -30.90 11.92
C GLY A 267 8.15 -31.63 12.79
N THR A 268 9.32 -31.03 12.95
CA THR A 268 10.41 -31.58 13.76
C THR A 268 10.48 -30.97 15.17
N GLY A 269 9.64 -29.97 15.48
CA GLY A 269 9.75 -29.18 16.71
C GLY A 269 10.98 -28.25 16.75
N ALA A 270 11.69 -28.13 15.64
CA ALA A 270 12.76 -27.15 15.45
C ALA A 270 12.41 -26.22 14.28
N LEU A 271 12.47 -24.91 14.53
CA LEU A 271 12.15 -23.85 13.60
C LEU A 271 13.43 -23.13 13.19
N LYS A 272 13.64 -22.91 11.89
CA LYS A 272 14.63 -21.95 11.41
C LYS A 272 14.10 -20.55 11.60
N VAL A 273 14.95 -19.59 11.94
CA VAL A 273 14.57 -18.19 12.18
C VAL A 273 15.28 -17.30 11.19
N THR A 274 14.50 -16.67 10.30
CA THR A 274 14.96 -15.77 9.25
C THR A 274 14.28 -14.40 9.38
N PRO A 275 14.76 -13.51 10.27
CA PRO A 275 14.08 -12.27 10.62
C PRO A 275 13.80 -11.34 9.44
N ALA A 276 14.59 -11.42 8.37
CA ALA A 276 14.41 -10.58 7.18
C ALA A 276 13.24 -11.01 6.29
N HIS A 277 12.74 -12.27 6.40
CA HIS A 277 11.87 -12.87 5.40
C HIS A 277 10.59 -13.51 5.93
N ASP A 278 10.32 -13.38 7.23
CA ASP A 278 9.10 -13.84 7.88
C ASP A 278 8.72 -12.94 9.05
N VAL A 279 7.44 -12.59 9.16
CA VAL A 279 6.93 -11.66 10.20
C VAL A 279 7.11 -12.24 11.61
N ASN A 280 6.86 -13.54 11.79
CA ASN A 280 7.00 -14.18 13.10
C ASN A 280 8.47 -14.34 13.47
N ASP A 281 9.32 -14.67 12.50
CA ASP A 281 10.77 -14.74 12.68
C ASP A 281 11.35 -13.35 13.00
N TYR A 282 10.80 -12.29 12.41
CA TYR A 282 11.16 -10.91 12.77
C TYR A 282 10.88 -10.60 14.24
N MET A 283 9.70 -11.02 14.76
CA MET A 283 9.35 -10.83 16.16
C MET A 283 10.29 -11.62 17.10
N LEU A 284 10.68 -12.86 16.73
CA LEU A 284 11.70 -13.60 17.45
C LEU A 284 13.07 -12.91 17.37
N GLY A 285 13.40 -12.33 16.21
CA GLY A 285 14.61 -11.54 16.00
C GLY A 285 14.71 -10.36 16.95
N GLU A 286 13.66 -9.58 17.09
CA GLU A 286 13.56 -8.46 18.04
C GLU A 286 13.69 -8.96 19.49
N LYS A 287 12.96 -10.02 19.85
CA LYS A 287 12.96 -10.59 21.21
C LYS A 287 14.33 -11.10 21.66
N TYR A 288 15.08 -11.72 20.76
CA TYR A 288 16.38 -12.33 21.06
C TYR A 288 17.57 -11.51 20.50
N ASN A 289 17.33 -10.31 20.01
CA ASN A 289 18.32 -9.42 19.42
C ASN A 289 19.18 -10.13 18.36
N LEU A 290 18.50 -10.83 17.44
CA LEU A 290 19.16 -11.54 16.35
C LEU A 290 19.50 -10.58 15.21
N GLU A 291 20.52 -10.92 14.44
CA GLU A 291 20.84 -10.21 13.22
C GLU A 291 19.74 -10.40 12.17
N THR A 292 19.45 -9.34 11.39
CA THR A 292 18.52 -9.39 10.26
C THR A 292 19.32 -9.34 8.96
N ILE A 293 19.37 -10.48 8.27
CA ILE A 293 20.16 -10.62 7.02
C ILE A 293 19.17 -10.73 5.86
N ASP A 294 19.04 -9.65 5.10
CA ASP A 294 18.29 -9.64 3.85
C ASP A 294 19.12 -10.27 2.74
N ILE A 295 18.59 -11.30 2.09
CA ILE A 295 19.26 -12.07 1.03
C ILE A 295 18.68 -11.81 -0.36
N PHE A 296 17.69 -10.93 -0.49
CA PHE A 296 17.07 -10.60 -1.76
C PHE A 296 17.35 -9.16 -2.19
N ASN A 297 17.43 -8.98 -3.49
CA ASN A 297 17.31 -7.68 -4.14
C ASN A 297 15.82 -7.30 -4.28
N ASP A 298 15.54 -6.04 -4.59
CA ASP A 298 14.17 -5.53 -4.75
C ASP A 298 13.37 -6.28 -5.83
N ASP A 299 14.04 -6.86 -6.82
CA ASP A 299 13.45 -7.69 -7.89
C ASP A 299 13.27 -9.18 -7.50
N GLY A 300 13.59 -9.56 -6.26
CA GLY A 300 13.46 -10.91 -5.74
C GLY A 300 14.59 -11.86 -6.11
N THR A 301 15.64 -11.38 -6.78
CA THR A 301 16.87 -12.17 -7.02
C THR A 301 17.74 -12.21 -5.77
N LEU A 302 18.60 -13.21 -5.63
CA LEU A 302 19.55 -13.29 -4.52
C LEU A 302 20.58 -12.17 -4.61
N ASN A 303 20.87 -11.53 -3.49
CA ASN A 303 21.93 -10.54 -3.36
C ASN A 303 23.25 -11.17 -2.87
N GLU A 304 24.24 -10.36 -2.58
CA GLU A 304 25.56 -10.79 -2.10
C GLU A 304 25.55 -11.53 -0.75
N HIS A 305 24.54 -11.27 0.11
CA HIS A 305 24.35 -11.96 1.39
C HIS A 305 23.80 -13.36 1.23
N GLY A 306 23.13 -13.65 0.11
CA GLY A 306 22.69 -14.99 -0.27
C GLY A 306 23.83 -15.96 -0.62
N GLY A 307 25.07 -15.44 -0.69
CA GLY A 307 26.27 -16.22 -0.96
C GLY A 307 26.50 -16.53 -2.44
N ARG A 308 27.74 -16.80 -2.82
CA ARG A 308 28.08 -17.32 -4.16
C ARG A 308 27.91 -18.84 -4.15
N HIS A 309 26.86 -19.33 -4.79
CA HIS A 309 26.67 -20.76 -5.01
C HIS A 309 27.27 -21.17 -6.35
N PRO A 310 28.00 -22.30 -6.41
CA PRO A 310 28.47 -22.82 -7.69
C PRO A 310 27.24 -23.28 -8.50
N GLY A 311 26.79 -22.47 -9.47
CA GLY A 311 25.67 -22.77 -10.36
C GLY A 311 24.63 -21.66 -10.54
N GLY A 312 24.84 -20.47 -9.96
CA GLY A 312 24.02 -19.25 -10.18
C GLY A 312 24.79 -18.20 -10.94
#